data_056b26559730f4b4722ac21b3b2f5122
#
_entry.id   056b26559730f4b4722ac21b3b2f5122
#
_cell.length_a   1.000
_cell.length_b   1.000
_cell.length_c   1.000
_cell.angle_alpha   90.00
_cell.angle_beta   90.00
_cell.angle_gamma   90.00
#
_symmetry.space_group_name_H-M   'P 1'
#
loop_
_entity.id
_entity.type
_entity.pdbx_description
1 polymer ?
#
loop_
_entity_poly.entity_id
_entity_poly.type
_entity_poly.pdbx_seq_one_letter_code
_entity_poly.pdbx_strand_id
1 'polypeptide(L)'
;MLNLFSRRRSRDCEGNSRRDFLKVGTLGMAGLGLSDLLRMRSEARAAGTDVKDTSVIWLWLSGGPTHVETFDPKMTAPAEYRSVTGEVATSIPGVTLGGTFPKMAAVADKMSFVRSFAHTNSGHGGGTHFVMTGYDNRNIDNGGLPTRPSIGSIFSRSRGPNNLQTGIPTYVRLGGIGADGPAFLGAAYNPFDPGGQARNNMSMVVERGRLDNRRSLLKGLDQVNREADRARLMEGLDAFEQQAFNLVLSRSQQAFDLKYEDPRVVDRYGKGLGQQLLTARRLCEAGCGFVTINYGGWDMHGKIKAAMTKRSPQLDHGVAALVEDMQQRGLEKNILLVISGEFGRTPKVNGGAGRDHWAPLSTLALAGGGLQMGQTVGESAAKVDVPKTTPITPQDLMSTVFHVLGLDPRMQFVNQAGRPVYMVEDGKPIEELV
;
A
#
# COMPACT_ATOMS: atom_id res chain seq x y z
N MET A 1 11.51 -21.91 26.28
CA MET A 1 12.74 -21.95 27.12
C MET A 1 13.59 -23.11 26.67
N LEU A 2 14.68 -22.88 25.96
CA LEU A 2 15.69 -23.89 25.66
C LEU A 2 16.67 -23.95 26.84
N ASN A 3 16.61 -25.01 27.60
CA ASN A 3 17.58 -25.28 28.67
C ASN A 3 18.77 -26.06 28.07
N LEU A 4 19.87 -25.37 27.79
CA LEU A 4 21.15 -25.99 27.48
C LEU A 4 21.92 -26.20 28.79
N PHE A 5 21.90 -27.40 29.28
CA PHE A 5 22.71 -27.80 30.48
C PHE A 5 24.16 -28.04 30.06
N SER A 6 25.07 -27.12 30.40
CA SER A 6 26.51 -27.40 30.44
C SER A 6 26.97 -27.46 31.90
N ARG A 7 27.63 -28.57 32.28
CA ARG A 7 28.12 -28.83 33.66
C ARG A 7 29.39 -28.06 34.03
N ARG A 8 29.96 -27.21 33.18
CA ARG A 8 31.14 -26.40 33.51
C ARG A 8 30.82 -24.90 33.46
N ARG A 9 30.83 -24.24 34.61
CA ARG A 9 30.78 -22.79 34.77
C ARG A 9 32.17 -22.21 34.42
N SER A 10 32.36 -21.69 33.21
CA SER A 10 33.52 -20.84 32.89
C SER A 10 33.12 -19.39 33.11
N ARG A 11 33.94 -18.63 33.86
CA ARG A 11 33.85 -17.17 34.00
C ARG A 11 35.06 -16.56 33.29
N ASP A 12 34.89 -15.35 32.78
CA ASP A 12 36.02 -14.54 32.27
C ASP A 12 36.81 -13.90 33.40
N CYS A 13 37.86 -13.17 33.05
CA CYS A 13 38.76 -12.50 33.99
C CYS A 13 38.08 -11.42 34.84
N GLU A 14 36.86 -10.98 34.47
CA GLU A 14 36.04 -9.98 35.13
C GLU A 14 34.87 -10.61 35.92
N GLY A 15 34.78 -11.94 35.94
CA GLY A 15 33.79 -12.68 36.72
C GLY A 15 32.44 -12.90 36.04
N ASN A 16 32.26 -12.49 34.78
CA ASN A 16 31.02 -12.62 34.02
C ASN A 16 30.86 -14.02 33.45
N SER A 17 29.65 -14.56 33.48
CA SER A 17 29.33 -15.85 32.87
C SER A 17 28.91 -15.67 31.39
N ARG A 18 29.10 -16.72 30.56
CA ARG A 18 28.58 -16.76 29.19
C ARG A 18 27.07 -16.44 29.09
N ARG A 19 26.35 -16.72 30.17
CA ARG A 19 24.91 -16.43 30.27
C ARG A 19 24.65 -14.94 30.45
N ASP A 20 25.55 -14.24 31.19
CA ASP A 20 25.44 -12.79 31.38
C ASP A 20 25.86 -12.04 30.09
N PHE A 21 26.87 -12.57 29.40
CA PHE A 21 27.26 -12.09 28.05
C PHE A 21 26.13 -12.22 27.02
N LEU A 22 25.40 -13.36 27.00
CA LEU A 22 24.24 -13.57 26.14
C LEU A 22 23.07 -12.66 26.54
N LYS A 23 22.87 -12.36 27.82
CA LYS A 23 21.84 -11.40 28.26
C LYS A 23 22.18 -9.97 27.85
N VAL A 24 23.43 -9.56 27.96
CA VAL A 24 23.89 -8.22 27.54
C VAL A 24 23.87 -8.09 26.01
N GLY A 25 24.26 -9.12 25.26
CA GLY A 25 24.24 -9.15 23.80
C GLY A 25 22.83 -9.05 23.19
N THR A 26 21.81 -9.57 23.91
CA THR A 26 20.40 -9.43 23.48
C THR A 26 19.78 -8.08 23.87
N LEU A 27 20.35 -7.35 24.81
CA LEU A 27 19.91 -6.01 25.22
C LEU A 27 20.61 -4.88 24.44
N GLY A 28 21.72 -5.17 23.75
CA GLY A 28 22.58 -4.16 23.12
C GLY A 28 22.35 -3.92 21.64
N MET A 29 21.57 -4.72 20.92
CA MET A 29 21.30 -4.56 19.50
C MET A 29 19.81 -4.32 19.23
N ALA A 30 19.47 -3.04 19.14
CA ALA A 30 18.19 -2.49 18.66
C ALA A 30 16.92 -3.08 19.29
N GLY A 31 16.56 -2.57 20.37
CA GLY A 31 15.27 -2.25 20.98
C GLY A 31 14.02 -3.11 20.82
N LEU A 32 13.98 -4.17 20.03
CA LEU A 32 12.87 -5.11 19.96
C LEU A 32 13.39 -6.45 19.41
N GLY A 33 13.62 -7.42 20.31
CA GLY A 33 13.89 -8.81 19.94
C GLY A 33 12.61 -9.54 19.49
N LEU A 34 12.77 -10.69 18.83
CA LEU A 34 11.64 -11.57 18.48
C LEU A 34 10.78 -11.91 19.71
N SER A 35 11.39 -12.02 20.89
CA SER A 35 10.70 -12.19 22.19
C SER A 35 9.79 -11.01 22.52
N ASP A 36 10.22 -9.78 22.25
CA ASP A 36 9.41 -8.58 22.52
C ASP A 36 8.26 -8.46 21.51
N LEU A 37 8.50 -8.81 20.25
CA LEU A 37 7.45 -8.88 19.25
C LEU A 37 6.39 -9.95 19.58
N LEU A 38 6.82 -11.12 20.03
CA LEU A 38 5.91 -12.19 20.44
C LEU A 38 5.17 -11.83 21.73
N ARG A 39 5.83 -11.13 22.65
CA ARG A 39 5.22 -10.61 23.88
C ARG A 39 4.20 -9.52 23.56
N MET A 40 4.54 -8.53 22.75
CA MET A 40 3.60 -7.49 22.30
C MET A 40 2.40 -8.08 21.57
N ARG A 41 2.59 -9.13 20.75
CA ARG A 41 1.47 -9.85 20.11
C ARG A 41 0.61 -10.63 21.12
N SER A 42 1.22 -11.23 22.14
CA SER A 42 0.47 -11.92 23.20
C SER A 42 -0.27 -10.95 24.12
N GLU A 43 0.34 -9.81 24.40
CA GLU A 43 -0.27 -8.71 25.18
C GLU A 43 -1.41 -8.03 24.39
N ALA A 44 -1.25 -7.81 23.09
CA ALA A 44 -2.29 -7.30 22.21
C ALA A 44 -3.49 -8.28 22.11
N ARG A 45 -3.23 -9.57 22.00
CA ARG A 45 -4.29 -10.60 22.06
C ARG A 45 -4.96 -10.67 23.44
N ALA A 46 -4.19 -10.56 24.52
CA ALA A 46 -4.71 -10.56 25.88
C ALA A 46 -5.52 -9.27 26.20
N ALA A 47 -5.18 -8.16 25.57
CA ALA A 47 -5.88 -6.89 25.67
C ALA A 47 -7.14 -6.81 24.77
N GLY A 48 -7.50 -7.90 24.06
CA GLY A 48 -8.66 -7.92 23.16
C GLY A 48 -8.52 -7.07 21.90
N THR A 49 -7.31 -6.57 21.61
CA THR A 49 -7.00 -5.98 20.30
C THR A 49 -6.71 -7.13 19.34
N ASP A 50 -7.76 -7.68 18.74
CA ASP A 50 -7.64 -8.63 17.65
C ASP A 50 -6.77 -7.99 16.56
N VAL A 51 -5.66 -8.68 16.25
CA VAL A 51 -4.87 -8.35 15.07
C VAL A 51 -5.80 -8.53 13.87
N LYS A 52 -6.35 -7.43 13.38
CA LYS A 52 -7.26 -7.46 12.23
C LYS A 52 -6.54 -8.15 11.08
N ASP A 53 -7.12 -9.22 10.57
CA ASP A 53 -6.64 -9.93 9.36
C ASP A 53 -7.21 -9.19 8.13
N THR A 54 -6.77 -7.95 7.99
CA THR A 54 -7.22 -7.04 6.94
C THR A 54 -6.06 -6.70 6.01
N SER A 55 -6.40 -6.46 4.75
CA SER A 55 -5.46 -6.14 3.68
C SER A 55 -5.89 -4.90 2.94
N VAL A 56 -4.95 -4.24 2.27
CA VAL A 56 -5.19 -3.06 1.45
C VAL A 56 -4.73 -3.33 0.01
N ILE A 57 -5.59 -3.03 -0.94
CA ILE A 57 -5.25 -2.89 -2.36
C ILE A 57 -5.29 -1.39 -2.67
N TRP A 58 -4.13 -0.79 -2.94
CA TRP A 58 -4.04 0.60 -3.32
C TRP A 58 -3.86 0.72 -4.83
N LEU A 59 -4.91 1.10 -5.52
CA LEU A 59 -4.90 1.37 -6.95
C LEU A 59 -4.46 2.82 -7.17
N TRP A 60 -3.23 2.97 -7.62
CA TRP A 60 -2.60 4.24 -7.88
C TRP A 60 -2.78 4.66 -9.33
N LEU A 61 -3.39 5.81 -9.55
CA LEU A 61 -3.68 6.38 -10.86
C LEU A 61 -2.60 7.42 -11.20
N SER A 62 -1.38 6.94 -11.56
CA SER A 62 -0.23 7.82 -11.82
C SER A 62 -0.49 8.83 -12.92
N GLY A 63 -0.14 10.07 -12.65
CA GLY A 63 -0.30 11.22 -13.53
C GLY A 63 -1.34 12.21 -13.01
N GLY A 64 -1.94 11.99 -11.85
CA GLY A 64 -2.94 12.87 -11.26
C GLY A 64 -4.29 12.76 -11.97
N PRO A 65 -5.13 11.80 -11.58
CA PRO A 65 -6.45 11.62 -12.17
C PRO A 65 -7.33 12.83 -11.90
N THR A 66 -8.11 13.21 -12.90
CA THR A 66 -9.05 14.32 -12.76
C THR A 66 -10.23 13.93 -11.88
N HIS A 67 -10.46 14.66 -10.79
CA HIS A 67 -11.62 14.47 -9.93
C HIS A 67 -12.94 14.81 -10.67
N VAL A 68 -12.89 15.76 -11.63
CA VAL A 68 -14.05 16.22 -12.38
C VAL A 68 -14.57 15.15 -13.35
N GLU A 69 -13.69 14.51 -14.11
CA GLU A 69 -14.09 13.46 -15.05
C GLU A 69 -14.26 12.08 -14.41
N THR A 70 -13.98 11.95 -13.09
CA THR A 70 -14.13 10.69 -12.35
C THR A 70 -15.28 10.72 -11.36
N PHE A 71 -15.07 11.26 -10.15
CA PHE A 71 -15.98 11.04 -9.02
C PHE A 71 -16.82 12.28 -8.65
N ASP A 72 -16.57 13.45 -9.28
CA ASP A 72 -17.35 14.66 -9.04
C ASP A 72 -17.61 15.45 -10.34
N PRO A 73 -18.48 14.99 -11.25
CA PRO A 73 -18.69 15.59 -12.58
C PRO A 73 -19.29 16.99 -12.53
N LYS A 74 -19.97 17.38 -11.45
CA LYS A 74 -20.51 18.72 -11.16
C LYS A 74 -21.20 19.36 -12.36
N MET A 75 -22.16 18.69 -12.97
CA MET A 75 -22.83 19.16 -14.17
C MET A 75 -23.61 20.50 -14.00
N THR A 76 -23.83 20.90 -12.72
CA THR A 76 -24.38 22.20 -12.35
C THR A 76 -23.38 23.35 -12.44
N ALA A 77 -22.07 23.05 -12.56
CA ALA A 77 -21.05 24.09 -12.76
C ALA A 77 -21.09 24.70 -14.15
N PRO A 78 -20.51 25.92 -14.33
CA PRO A 78 -20.33 26.49 -15.67
C PRO A 78 -19.62 25.56 -16.65
N ALA A 79 -19.87 25.70 -17.95
CA ALA A 79 -19.43 24.75 -18.97
C ALA A 79 -17.91 24.47 -18.98
N GLU A 80 -17.09 25.47 -18.65
CA GLU A 80 -15.63 25.38 -18.61
C GLU A 80 -15.08 24.65 -17.37
N TYR A 81 -15.93 24.38 -16.34
CA TYR A 81 -15.56 23.70 -15.09
C TYR A 81 -16.10 22.29 -14.98
N ARG A 82 -17.34 22.07 -15.47
CA ARG A 82 -17.99 20.75 -15.36
C ARG A 82 -17.31 19.69 -16.20
N SER A 83 -17.66 18.43 -15.95
CA SER A 83 -17.11 17.28 -16.68
C SER A 83 -17.37 17.39 -18.20
N VAL A 84 -16.30 17.23 -18.99
CA VAL A 84 -16.38 17.17 -20.46
C VAL A 84 -16.86 15.81 -20.98
N THR A 85 -16.90 14.79 -20.12
CA THR A 85 -17.41 13.44 -20.43
C THR A 85 -18.88 13.27 -20.04
N GLY A 86 -19.50 14.30 -19.47
CA GLY A 86 -20.84 14.19 -18.91
C GLY A 86 -20.86 13.44 -17.59
N GLU A 87 -22.01 12.93 -17.22
CA GLU A 87 -22.21 12.18 -15.98
C GLU A 87 -23.05 10.93 -16.22
N VAL A 88 -22.97 9.97 -15.29
CA VAL A 88 -23.81 8.80 -15.19
C VAL A 88 -24.39 8.69 -13.78
N ALA A 89 -25.68 8.41 -13.64
CA ALA A 89 -26.34 8.18 -12.35
C ALA A 89 -25.82 6.88 -11.73
N THR A 90 -25.64 6.90 -10.41
CA THR A 90 -25.17 5.74 -9.65
C THR A 90 -26.31 4.99 -8.95
N SER A 91 -25.98 3.85 -8.35
CA SER A 91 -26.88 3.13 -7.44
C SER A 91 -27.19 3.92 -6.16
N ILE A 92 -26.44 4.99 -5.85
CA ILE A 92 -26.72 5.89 -4.71
C ILE A 92 -27.60 7.04 -5.22
N PRO A 93 -28.84 7.22 -4.70
CA PRO A 93 -29.74 8.29 -5.12
C PRO A 93 -29.08 9.68 -5.05
N GLY A 94 -29.19 10.46 -6.14
CA GLY A 94 -28.65 11.81 -6.22
C GLY A 94 -27.13 11.91 -6.41
N VAL A 95 -26.40 10.79 -6.46
CA VAL A 95 -24.96 10.76 -6.71
C VAL A 95 -24.70 10.36 -8.17
N THR A 96 -23.81 11.12 -8.83
CA THR A 96 -23.36 10.84 -10.20
C THR A 96 -21.83 10.69 -10.24
N LEU A 97 -21.35 9.91 -11.20
CA LEU A 97 -19.94 9.80 -11.59
C LEU A 97 -19.74 10.35 -13.00
N GLY A 98 -18.48 10.55 -13.40
CA GLY A 98 -18.14 10.92 -14.77
C GLY A 98 -18.72 9.93 -15.79
N GLY A 99 -19.20 10.42 -16.94
CA GLY A 99 -19.98 9.65 -17.92
C GLY A 99 -19.27 8.41 -18.50
N THR A 100 -18.00 8.22 -18.21
CA THR A 100 -17.21 7.05 -18.64
C THR A 100 -17.14 5.91 -17.60
N PHE A 101 -17.91 5.98 -16.50
CA PHE A 101 -17.88 5.02 -15.39
C PHE A 101 -19.22 4.33 -15.11
N PRO A 102 -19.91 3.73 -16.12
CA PRO A 102 -21.22 3.11 -15.91
C PRO A 102 -21.19 1.87 -15.02
N LYS A 103 -20.11 1.07 -15.02
CA LYS A 103 -20.00 -0.15 -14.21
C LYS A 103 -19.71 0.16 -12.75
N MET A 104 -18.81 1.09 -12.47
CA MET A 104 -18.58 1.59 -11.11
C MET A 104 -19.83 2.27 -10.56
N ALA A 105 -20.55 3.01 -11.39
CA ALA A 105 -21.82 3.64 -11.01
C ALA A 105 -22.87 2.60 -10.55
N ALA A 106 -22.92 1.44 -11.19
CA ALA A 106 -23.83 0.35 -10.82
C ALA A 106 -23.51 -0.29 -9.47
N VAL A 107 -22.26 -0.24 -9.00
CA VAL A 107 -21.80 -0.79 -7.72
C VAL A 107 -21.45 0.30 -6.69
N ALA A 108 -21.85 1.53 -6.93
CA ALA A 108 -21.48 2.68 -6.11
C ALA A 108 -21.98 2.57 -4.66
N ASP A 109 -23.08 1.86 -4.41
CA ASP A 109 -23.60 1.53 -3.08
C ASP A 109 -22.61 0.71 -2.22
N LYS A 110 -21.58 0.14 -2.82
CA LYS A 110 -20.49 -0.62 -2.17
C LYS A 110 -19.18 0.17 -2.13
N MET A 111 -19.21 1.44 -2.49
CA MET A 111 -18.06 2.35 -2.56
C MET A 111 -18.37 3.64 -1.81
N SER A 112 -17.35 4.39 -1.45
CA SER A 112 -17.47 5.76 -0.96
C SER A 112 -16.55 6.68 -1.75
N PHE A 113 -17.07 7.86 -2.14
CA PHE A 113 -16.38 8.84 -2.95
C PHE A 113 -16.08 10.07 -2.12
N VAL A 114 -14.79 10.39 -1.92
CA VAL A 114 -14.38 11.55 -1.12
C VAL A 114 -14.23 12.76 -2.04
N ARG A 115 -15.17 13.70 -1.94
CA ARG A 115 -15.23 14.92 -2.77
C ARG A 115 -14.58 16.15 -2.12
N SER A 116 -13.89 15.93 -1.00
CA SER A 116 -13.14 16.96 -0.27
C SER A 116 -11.67 16.59 -0.05
N PHE A 117 -11.14 15.56 -0.75
CA PHE A 117 -9.74 15.17 -0.64
C PHE A 117 -8.82 16.24 -1.24
N ALA A 118 -7.94 16.80 -0.41
CA ALA A 118 -7.15 17.96 -0.78
C ALA A 118 -5.78 17.98 -0.09
N HIS A 119 -4.80 18.54 -0.78
CA HIS A 119 -3.48 18.84 -0.23
C HIS A 119 -2.80 20.00 -0.98
N THR A 120 -1.50 20.26 -0.74
CA THR A 120 -0.83 21.48 -1.20
C THR A 120 0.27 21.23 -2.24
N ASN A 121 0.53 19.99 -2.64
CA ASN A 121 1.63 19.65 -3.53
C ASN A 121 1.15 19.17 -4.91
N SER A 122 1.35 19.99 -5.93
CA SER A 122 0.97 19.69 -7.33
C SER A 122 2.15 19.18 -8.18
N GLY A 123 3.27 18.77 -7.58
CA GLY A 123 4.37 18.09 -8.24
C GLY A 123 4.17 16.57 -8.25
N HIS A 124 4.57 15.88 -9.32
CA HIS A 124 4.37 14.44 -9.41
C HIS A 124 5.08 13.67 -8.29
N GLY A 125 6.37 13.93 -8.07
CA GLY A 125 7.14 13.26 -7.02
C GLY A 125 6.70 13.68 -5.63
N GLY A 126 6.57 14.98 -5.39
CA GLY A 126 6.17 15.55 -4.10
C GLY A 126 4.75 15.18 -3.71
N GLY A 127 3.80 15.25 -4.64
CA GLY A 127 2.41 14.83 -4.43
C GLY A 127 2.31 13.33 -4.16
N THR A 128 3.04 12.50 -4.92
CA THR A 128 3.11 11.06 -4.66
C THR A 128 3.64 10.78 -3.25
N HIS A 129 4.74 11.41 -2.88
CA HIS A 129 5.29 11.26 -1.53
C HIS A 129 4.28 11.68 -0.47
N PHE A 130 3.59 12.81 -0.67
CA PHE A 130 2.62 13.32 0.30
C PHE A 130 1.45 12.35 0.50
N VAL A 131 0.83 11.87 -0.58
CA VAL A 131 -0.31 10.94 -0.48
C VAL A 131 0.10 9.57 0.07
N MET A 132 1.30 9.07 -0.31
CA MET A 132 1.77 7.75 0.12
C MET A 132 2.34 7.72 1.54
N THR A 133 2.69 8.87 2.13
CA THR A 133 3.41 8.95 3.41
C THR A 133 2.77 9.87 4.45
N GLY A 134 1.84 10.75 4.05
CA GLY A 134 1.27 11.81 4.90
C GLY A 134 2.21 13.02 5.12
N TYR A 135 3.38 13.06 4.47
CA TYR A 135 4.37 14.12 4.66
C TYR A 135 4.72 14.79 3.33
N ASP A 136 4.60 16.12 3.28
CA ASP A 136 5.02 16.90 2.10
C ASP A 136 6.55 16.87 1.94
N ASN A 137 7.01 16.63 0.72
CA ASN A 137 8.43 16.72 0.36
C ASN A 137 8.62 17.22 -1.08
N ARG A 138 8.63 18.52 -1.24
CA ARG A 138 8.79 19.18 -2.56
C ARG A 138 10.15 18.96 -3.19
N ASN A 139 11.17 18.58 -2.40
CA ASN A 139 12.52 18.36 -2.94
C ASN A 139 12.59 17.14 -3.89
N ILE A 140 11.63 16.22 -3.82
CA ILE A 140 11.58 15.06 -4.73
C ILE A 140 11.43 15.49 -6.18
N ASP A 141 10.65 16.53 -6.46
CA ASP A 141 10.45 17.06 -7.82
C ASP A 141 11.74 17.68 -8.40
N ASN A 142 12.73 17.94 -7.54
CA ASN A 142 14.07 18.45 -7.90
C ASN A 142 15.17 17.36 -7.77
N GLY A 143 14.80 16.08 -7.84
CA GLY A 143 15.74 14.95 -7.74
C GLY A 143 16.10 14.54 -6.32
N GLY A 144 15.41 15.05 -5.31
CA GLY A 144 15.55 14.60 -3.92
C GLY A 144 15.01 13.16 -3.71
N LEU A 145 15.40 12.56 -2.60
CA LEU A 145 14.96 11.21 -2.21
C LEU A 145 13.73 11.25 -1.30
N PRO A 146 12.92 10.19 -1.28
CA PRO A 146 11.86 10.02 -0.28
C PRO A 146 12.42 10.07 1.14
N THR A 147 11.83 10.91 1.99
CA THR A 147 12.28 11.12 3.38
C THR A 147 11.47 10.34 4.40
N ARG A 148 10.31 9.86 4.01
CA ARG A 148 9.38 9.10 4.85
C ARG A 148 9.01 7.76 4.21
N PRO A 149 8.82 6.71 5.02
CA PRO A 149 8.38 5.43 4.49
C PRO A 149 6.93 5.50 4.01
N SER A 150 6.64 4.76 2.93
CA SER A 150 5.28 4.55 2.48
C SER A 150 4.49 3.71 3.49
N ILE A 151 3.15 3.84 3.46
CA ILE A 151 2.27 3.08 4.34
C ILE A 151 2.44 1.55 4.19
N GLY A 152 2.68 1.05 2.97
CA GLY A 152 2.96 -0.38 2.75
C GLY A 152 4.26 -0.83 3.39
N SER A 153 5.30 0.02 3.39
CA SER A 153 6.57 -0.25 4.07
C SER A 153 6.44 -0.19 5.59
N ILE A 154 5.61 0.73 6.12
CA ILE A 154 5.27 0.79 7.55
C ILE A 154 4.56 -0.50 7.96
N PHE A 155 3.57 -0.95 7.17
CA PHE A 155 2.88 -2.20 7.40
C PHE A 155 3.85 -3.39 7.40
N SER A 156 4.71 -3.49 6.38
CA SER A 156 5.73 -4.55 6.29
C SER A 156 6.69 -4.54 7.48
N ARG A 157 7.09 -3.36 7.96
CA ARG A 157 7.92 -3.23 9.16
C ARG A 157 7.19 -3.71 10.43
N SER A 158 5.90 -3.45 10.53
CA SER A 158 5.08 -3.78 11.70
C SER A 158 4.70 -5.26 11.77
N ARG A 159 4.50 -5.92 10.62
CA ARG A 159 4.03 -7.30 10.51
C ARG A 159 5.13 -8.30 10.15
N GLY A 160 6.30 -7.80 9.75
CA GLY A 160 7.40 -8.57 9.15
C GLY A 160 7.33 -8.57 7.63
N PRO A 161 8.46 -8.83 6.94
CA PRO A 161 8.53 -8.78 5.48
C PRO A 161 7.75 -9.90 4.79
N ASN A 162 7.46 -10.99 5.49
CA ASN A 162 6.62 -12.10 5.01
C ASN A 162 5.56 -12.47 6.05
N ASN A 163 4.44 -12.96 5.56
CA ASN A 163 3.46 -13.66 6.38
C ASN A 163 4.08 -14.95 6.91
N LEU A 164 4.10 -15.13 8.24
CA LEU A 164 4.78 -16.25 8.90
C LEU A 164 4.10 -17.60 8.63
N GLN A 165 2.81 -17.61 8.27
CA GLN A 165 2.04 -18.84 8.02
C GLN A 165 2.13 -19.28 6.56
N THR A 166 2.01 -18.32 5.63
CA THR A 166 1.91 -18.59 4.20
C THR A 166 3.22 -18.36 3.45
N GLY A 167 4.18 -17.62 4.05
CA GLY A 167 5.44 -17.25 3.42
C GLY A 167 5.31 -16.15 2.36
N ILE A 168 4.08 -15.65 2.08
CA ILE A 168 3.89 -14.60 1.08
C ILE A 168 4.46 -13.27 1.57
N PRO A 169 5.04 -12.43 0.69
CA PRO A 169 5.46 -11.09 1.07
C PRO A 169 4.29 -10.27 1.63
N THR A 170 4.52 -9.57 2.74
CA THR A 170 3.47 -8.74 3.37
C THR A 170 3.17 -7.48 2.59
N TYR A 171 4.11 -7.03 1.75
CA TYR A 171 3.93 -5.90 0.85
C TYR A 171 4.36 -6.27 -0.58
N VAL A 172 3.45 -6.18 -1.53
CA VAL A 172 3.67 -6.46 -2.97
C VAL A 172 3.33 -5.22 -3.79
N ARG A 173 4.12 -4.93 -4.84
CA ARG A 173 3.77 -3.92 -5.83
C ARG A 173 3.63 -4.52 -7.22
N LEU A 174 2.60 -4.10 -7.93
CA LEU A 174 2.35 -4.42 -9.33
C LEU A 174 2.57 -3.15 -10.18
N GLY A 175 3.85 -2.86 -10.45
CA GLY A 175 4.32 -1.63 -11.04
C GLY A 175 4.72 -0.55 -10.01
N GLY A 176 5.88 0.09 -10.23
CA GLY A 176 6.45 1.08 -9.31
C GLY A 176 5.67 2.40 -9.30
N ILE A 177 5.57 3.04 -8.13
CA ILE A 177 4.87 4.30 -7.92
C ILE A 177 5.86 5.47 -7.67
N GLY A 178 7.12 5.17 -7.30
CA GLY A 178 8.17 6.16 -7.11
C GLY A 178 8.41 6.55 -5.64
N ALA A 179 7.38 6.64 -4.80
CA ALA A 179 7.52 6.91 -3.36
C ALA A 179 6.89 5.80 -2.50
N ASP A 180 6.88 4.58 -3.01
CA ASP A 180 6.30 3.40 -2.37
C ASP A 180 7.31 2.59 -1.53
N GLY A 181 8.50 3.14 -1.30
CA GLY A 181 9.59 2.48 -0.61
C GLY A 181 9.66 2.74 0.89
N PRO A 182 10.63 2.09 1.57
CA PRO A 182 10.79 2.12 3.02
C PRO A 182 11.52 3.34 3.57
N ALA A 183 12.12 4.19 2.74
CA ALA A 183 12.98 5.30 3.15
C ALA A 183 13.98 4.84 4.25
N PHE A 184 13.92 5.42 5.45
CA PHE A 184 14.85 5.11 6.55
C PHE A 184 14.56 3.78 7.29
N LEU A 185 13.46 3.08 6.98
CA LEU A 185 13.17 1.79 7.64
C LEU A 185 14.10 0.65 7.22
N GLY A 186 14.79 0.81 6.09
CA GLY A 186 15.73 -0.17 5.55
C GLY A 186 15.15 -1.04 4.43
N ALA A 187 16.04 -1.56 3.60
CA ALA A 187 15.71 -2.25 2.34
C ALA A 187 14.84 -3.51 2.53
N ALA A 188 14.91 -4.17 3.68
CA ALA A 188 14.09 -5.35 4.01
C ALA A 188 12.57 -5.11 3.90
N TYR A 189 12.14 -3.85 3.96
CA TYR A 189 10.73 -3.44 3.92
C TYR A 189 10.33 -2.80 2.59
N ASN A 190 11.16 -2.97 1.55
CA ASN A 190 10.75 -2.65 0.18
C ASN A 190 9.57 -3.53 -0.25
N PRO A 191 8.68 -3.00 -1.11
CA PRO A 191 7.68 -3.85 -1.74
C PRO A 191 8.33 -4.95 -2.57
N PHE A 192 7.81 -6.15 -2.47
CA PHE A 192 8.17 -7.23 -3.37
C PHE A 192 7.58 -6.94 -4.77
N ASP A 193 8.43 -6.92 -5.79
CA ASP A 193 8.04 -6.71 -7.18
C ASP A 193 8.12 -8.05 -7.94
N PRO A 194 7.00 -8.66 -8.32
CA PRO A 194 6.98 -9.93 -9.06
C PRO A 194 7.33 -9.76 -10.54
N GLY A 195 7.68 -8.56 -11.00
CA GLY A 195 8.09 -8.30 -12.38
C GLY A 195 9.48 -8.87 -12.73
N GLY A 196 9.73 -9.05 -14.01
CA GLY A 196 11.06 -9.40 -14.53
C GLY A 196 11.64 -10.72 -13.99
N GLN A 197 12.92 -10.70 -13.61
CA GLN A 197 13.65 -11.89 -13.14
C GLN A 197 13.12 -12.47 -11.82
N ALA A 198 12.52 -11.66 -10.97
CA ALA A 198 11.96 -12.14 -9.70
C ALA A 198 10.88 -13.21 -9.92
N ARG A 199 10.05 -13.06 -10.95
CA ARG A 199 9.03 -14.06 -11.31
C ARG A 199 9.63 -15.39 -11.75
N ASN A 200 10.71 -15.35 -12.51
CA ASN A 200 11.42 -16.55 -12.98
C ASN A 200 12.14 -17.26 -11.82
N ASN A 201 12.57 -16.52 -10.82
CA ASN A 201 13.25 -17.05 -9.63
C ASN A 201 12.27 -17.60 -8.56
N MET A 202 10.96 -17.41 -8.72
CA MET A 202 9.95 -17.97 -7.82
C MET A 202 9.76 -19.49 -7.99
N SER A 203 10.26 -20.10 -9.08
CA SER A 203 10.22 -21.54 -9.29
C SER A 203 11.50 -22.20 -8.79
N MET A 204 11.40 -23.28 -8.00
CA MET A 204 12.55 -24.06 -7.56
C MET A 204 13.18 -24.82 -8.75
N VAL A 205 14.40 -24.45 -9.11
CA VAL A 205 15.23 -25.16 -10.11
C VAL A 205 16.16 -26.17 -9.45
N VAL A 206 16.26 -26.17 -8.11
CA VAL A 206 17.21 -26.99 -7.33
C VAL A 206 16.47 -27.79 -6.27
N GLU A 207 16.84 -29.06 -6.07
CA GLU A 207 16.32 -29.89 -4.98
C GLU A 207 16.53 -29.24 -3.60
N ARG A 208 15.51 -29.37 -2.73
CA ARG A 208 15.45 -28.73 -1.39
C ARG A 208 16.69 -28.99 -0.54
N GLY A 209 17.23 -30.22 -0.54
CA GLY A 209 18.43 -30.57 0.24
C GLY A 209 19.70 -29.87 -0.23
N ARG A 210 19.84 -29.61 -1.55
CA ARG A 210 20.97 -28.85 -2.11
C ARG A 210 20.85 -27.36 -1.80
N LEU A 211 19.63 -26.84 -1.67
CA LEU A 211 19.37 -25.45 -1.30
C LEU A 211 19.77 -25.19 0.14
N ASP A 212 19.41 -26.10 1.08
CA ASP A 212 19.77 -25.99 2.49
C ASP A 212 21.28 -26.08 2.72
N ASN A 213 21.99 -26.93 1.98
CA ASN A 213 23.43 -27.02 2.02
C ASN A 213 24.12 -25.76 1.50
N ARG A 214 23.65 -25.17 0.39
CA ARG A 214 24.18 -23.90 -0.14
C ARG A 214 23.97 -22.76 0.84
N ARG A 215 22.82 -22.71 1.50
CA ARG A 215 22.50 -21.69 2.50
C ARG A 215 23.39 -21.79 3.74
N SER A 216 23.68 -23.00 4.21
CA SER A 216 24.60 -23.23 5.33
C SER A 216 26.04 -22.79 4.97
N LEU A 217 26.46 -23.02 3.72
CA LEU A 217 27.77 -22.58 3.22
C LEU A 217 27.87 -21.06 3.10
N LEU A 218 26.85 -20.41 2.54
CA LEU A 218 26.75 -18.94 2.44
C LEU A 218 26.80 -18.30 3.83
N LYS A 219 26.00 -18.80 4.78
CA LYS A 219 26.04 -18.31 6.17
C LYS A 219 27.41 -18.43 6.83
N GLY A 220 28.16 -19.48 6.49
CA GLY A 220 29.54 -19.65 6.99
C GLY A 220 30.51 -18.63 6.39
N LEU A 221 30.35 -18.26 5.11
CA LEU A 221 31.17 -17.27 4.42
C LEU A 221 30.80 -15.82 4.82
N ASP A 222 29.51 -15.54 5.05
CA ASP A 222 29.02 -14.21 5.42
C ASP A 222 29.36 -13.80 6.85
N GLN A 223 29.66 -14.75 7.74
CA GLN A 223 30.12 -14.43 9.09
C GLN A 223 31.42 -13.59 9.10
N VAL A 224 32.25 -13.73 8.08
CA VAL A 224 33.51 -12.99 7.96
C VAL A 224 33.31 -11.53 7.52
N ASN A 225 32.22 -11.22 6.80
CA ASN A 225 31.92 -9.88 6.28
C ASN A 225 31.02 -9.04 7.18
N ARG A 226 30.34 -9.62 8.16
CA ARG A 226 29.35 -8.92 9.02
C ARG A 226 29.95 -7.88 9.96
N GLU A 227 31.23 -8.06 10.34
CA GLU A 227 31.93 -7.07 11.19
C GLU A 227 32.24 -5.75 10.46
N ALA A 228 32.14 -5.73 9.12
CA ALA A 228 32.38 -4.56 8.29
C ALA A 228 31.08 -3.80 7.87
N ASP A 229 29.90 -4.34 8.14
CA ASP A 229 28.63 -3.78 7.64
C ASP A 229 28.07 -2.64 8.49
N ARG A 230 28.68 -1.47 8.38
CA ARG A 230 28.21 -0.22 9.05
C ARG A 230 26.88 0.31 8.51
N ALA A 231 26.39 -0.18 7.37
CA ALA A 231 25.23 0.37 6.66
C ALA A 231 23.96 -0.50 6.74
N ARG A 232 23.99 -1.63 7.47
CA ARG A 232 22.90 -2.63 7.53
C ARG A 232 22.44 -3.15 6.14
N LEU A 233 23.29 -3.04 5.13
CA LEU A 233 23.01 -3.54 3.80
C LEU A 233 22.93 -5.07 3.78
N MET A 234 23.74 -5.74 4.59
CA MET A 234 23.75 -7.21 4.70
C MET A 234 22.49 -7.73 5.43
N GLU A 235 22.00 -7.02 6.46
CA GLU A 235 20.70 -7.36 7.08
C GLU A 235 19.55 -7.29 6.08
N GLY A 236 19.59 -6.30 5.18
CA GLY A 236 18.64 -6.18 4.08
C GLY A 236 18.73 -7.34 3.09
N LEU A 237 19.95 -7.75 2.72
CA LEU A 237 20.19 -8.85 1.81
C LEU A 237 19.71 -10.19 2.40
N ASP A 238 20.04 -10.48 3.66
CA ASP A 238 19.57 -11.67 4.39
C ASP A 238 18.02 -11.72 4.46
N ALA A 239 17.38 -10.56 4.65
CA ALA A 239 15.93 -10.48 4.68
C ALA A 239 15.31 -10.77 3.31
N PHE A 240 15.89 -10.28 2.21
CA PHE A 240 15.46 -10.60 0.85
C PHE A 240 15.66 -12.07 0.49
N GLU A 241 16.81 -12.66 0.85
CA GLU A 241 17.05 -14.09 0.64
C GLU A 241 16.04 -14.94 1.43
N GLN A 242 15.78 -14.59 2.69
CA GLN A 242 14.78 -15.27 3.49
C GLN A 242 13.37 -15.11 2.91
N GLN A 243 13.03 -13.92 2.42
CA GLN A 243 11.77 -13.63 1.76
C GLN A 243 11.58 -14.49 0.51
N ALA A 244 12.58 -14.51 -0.36
CA ALA A 244 12.57 -15.33 -1.57
C ALA A 244 12.47 -16.83 -1.24
N PHE A 245 13.23 -17.28 -0.24
CA PHE A 245 13.23 -18.69 0.19
C PHE A 245 11.85 -19.13 0.72
N ASN A 246 11.24 -18.33 1.59
CA ASN A 246 9.93 -18.62 2.14
C ASN A 246 8.86 -18.68 1.04
N LEU A 247 8.92 -17.75 0.07
CA LEU A 247 8.00 -17.72 -1.06
C LEU A 247 8.16 -18.96 -1.96
N VAL A 248 9.40 -19.36 -2.27
CA VAL A 248 9.70 -20.52 -3.13
C VAL A 248 9.28 -21.84 -2.49
N LEU A 249 9.41 -21.96 -1.16
CA LEU A 249 9.03 -23.17 -0.43
C LEU A 249 7.53 -23.28 -0.15
N SER A 250 6.81 -22.18 -0.21
CA SER A 250 5.38 -22.13 0.03
C SER A 250 4.58 -22.36 -1.26
N ARG A 251 3.34 -22.86 -1.14
CA ARG A 251 2.40 -22.87 -2.26
C ARG A 251 1.85 -21.47 -2.60
N SER A 252 2.24 -20.47 -1.85
CA SER A 252 1.74 -19.08 -1.98
C SER A 252 2.11 -18.42 -3.29
N GLN A 253 3.19 -18.90 -3.97
CA GLN A 253 3.50 -18.48 -5.34
C GLN A 253 2.34 -18.69 -6.33
N GLN A 254 1.42 -19.64 -6.05
CA GLN A 254 0.23 -19.85 -6.87
C GLN A 254 -0.72 -18.65 -6.85
N ALA A 255 -0.64 -17.77 -5.85
CA ALA A 255 -1.43 -16.55 -5.80
C ALA A 255 -1.07 -15.56 -6.94
N PHE A 256 0.16 -15.61 -7.43
CA PHE A 256 0.62 -14.78 -8.55
C PHE A 256 0.23 -15.33 -9.93
N ASP A 257 -0.20 -16.59 -10.03
CA ASP A 257 -0.46 -17.25 -11.29
C ASP A 257 -1.97 -17.49 -11.50
N LEU A 258 -2.56 -16.74 -12.42
CA LEU A 258 -3.99 -16.75 -12.68
C LEU A 258 -4.51 -18.08 -13.29
N LYS A 259 -3.61 -18.98 -13.70
CA LYS A 259 -4.04 -20.34 -14.16
C LYS A 259 -4.66 -21.17 -13.04
N TYR A 260 -4.44 -20.80 -11.77
CA TYR A 260 -5.05 -21.44 -10.60
C TYR A 260 -6.38 -20.78 -10.18
N GLU A 261 -6.88 -19.81 -10.93
CA GLU A 261 -8.20 -19.20 -10.72
C GLU A 261 -9.23 -19.80 -11.66
N ASP A 262 -10.52 -19.74 -11.30
CA ASP A 262 -11.60 -20.13 -12.20
C ASP A 262 -11.56 -19.26 -13.48
N PRO A 263 -11.50 -19.86 -14.68
CA PRO A 263 -11.46 -19.12 -15.94
C PRO A 263 -12.59 -18.10 -16.09
N ARG A 264 -13.79 -18.40 -15.56
CA ARG A 264 -14.94 -17.48 -15.59
C ARG A 264 -14.68 -16.22 -14.76
N VAL A 265 -13.96 -16.36 -13.64
CA VAL A 265 -13.53 -15.22 -12.82
C VAL A 265 -12.47 -14.41 -13.57
N VAL A 266 -11.48 -15.07 -14.19
CA VAL A 266 -10.46 -14.40 -15.02
C VAL A 266 -11.12 -13.59 -16.13
N ASP A 267 -12.07 -14.17 -16.85
CA ASP A 267 -12.80 -13.51 -17.94
C ASP A 267 -13.63 -12.33 -17.44
N ARG A 268 -14.26 -12.45 -16.26
CA ARG A 268 -15.02 -11.35 -15.62
C ARG A 268 -14.18 -10.12 -15.32
N TYR A 269 -12.94 -10.29 -14.87
CA TYR A 269 -12.03 -9.17 -14.63
C TYR A 269 -11.45 -8.60 -15.94
N GLY A 270 -11.39 -9.37 -17.00
CA GLY A 270 -10.81 -8.98 -18.27
C GLY A 270 -9.28 -8.87 -18.22
N LYS A 271 -8.70 -8.26 -19.27
CA LYS A 271 -7.24 -8.14 -19.44
C LYS A 271 -6.66 -6.88 -18.78
N GLY A 272 -5.35 -6.79 -18.74
CA GLY A 272 -4.61 -5.61 -18.28
C GLY A 272 -4.84 -5.30 -16.82
N LEU A 273 -5.44 -4.14 -16.50
CA LEU A 273 -5.71 -3.74 -15.11
C LEU A 273 -6.59 -4.75 -14.38
N GLY A 274 -7.57 -5.37 -15.04
CA GLY A 274 -8.42 -6.38 -14.43
C GLY A 274 -7.62 -7.58 -13.92
N GLN A 275 -6.63 -8.07 -14.69
CA GLN A 275 -5.74 -9.14 -14.24
C GLN A 275 -4.88 -8.73 -13.04
N GLN A 276 -4.42 -7.48 -12.98
CA GLN A 276 -3.65 -6.97 -11.84
C GLN A 276 -4.53 -6.90 -10.58
N LEU A 277 -5.77 -6.43 -10.69
CA LEU A 277 -6.73 -6.38 -9.60
C LEU A 277 -7.10 -7.77 -9.10
N LEU A 278 -7.31 -8.72 -10.01
CA LEU A 278 -7.53 -10.13 -9.66
C LEU A 278 -6.32 -10.74 -8.94
N THR A 279 -5.10 -10.47 -9.43
CA THR A 279 -3.87 -10.91 -8.76
C THR A 279 -3.78 -10.32 -7.35
N ALA A 280 -4.07 -9.02 -7.19
CA ALA A 280 -4.05 -8.37 -5.88
C ALA A 280 -5.06 -8.99 -4.91
N ARG A 281 -6.30 -9.28 -5.33
CA ARG A 281 -7.29 -9.97 -4.52
C ARG A 281 -6.77 -11.35 -4.06
N ARG A 282 -6.20 -12.14 -4.98
CA ARG A 282 -5.62 -13.45 -4.68
C ARG A 282 -4.44 -13.37 -3.70
N LEU A 283 -3.60 -12.34 -3.84
CA LEU A 283 -2.51 -12.07 -2.90
C LEU A 283 -3.04 -11.76 -1.50
N CYS A 284 -4.09 -10.94 -1.39
CA CYS A 284 -4.73 -10.66 -0.11
C CYS A 284 -5.31 -11.93 0.52
N GLU A 285 -6.01 -12.77 -0.24
CA GLU A 285 -6.51 -14.08 0.25
C GLU A 285 -5.38 -15.02 0.70
N ALA A 286 -4.18 -14.90 0.09
CA ALA A 286 -3.01 -15.68 0.50
C ALA A 286 -2.25 -15.08 1.70
N GLY A 287 -2.72 -13.95 2.26
CA GLY A 287 -2.15 -13.31 3.44
C GLY A 287 -1.15 -12.18 3.16
N CYS A 288 -1.11 -11.64 1.93
CA CYS A 288 -0.45 -10.38 1.65
C CYS A 288 -1.29 -9.23 2.22
N GLY A 289 -0.73 -8.42 3.11
CA GLY A 289 -1.51 -7.37 3.79
C GLY A 289 -1.53 -6.04 3.05
N PHE A 290 -0.62 -5.80 2.09
CA PHE A 290 -0.60 -4.56 1.33
C PHE A 290 -0.18 -4.79 -0.12
N VAL A 291 -1.01 -4.38 -1.07
CA VAL A 291 -0.71 -4.48 -2.51
C VAL A 291 -0.90 -3.11 -3.15
N THR A 292 0.14 -2.61 -3.84
CA THR A 292 0.00 -1.43 -4.69
C THR A 292 -0.06 -1.84 -6.17
N ILE A 293 -0.94 -1.17 -6.93
CA ILE A 293 -1.08 -1.35 -8.38
C ILE A 293 -0.90 0.01 -9.04
N ASN A 294 0.07 0.14 -9.94
CA ASN A 294 0.24 1.35 -10.73
C ASN A 294 -0.52 1.27 -12.05
N TYR A 295 -1.53 2.12 -12.20
CA TYR A 295 -2.27 2.31 -13.45
C TYR A 295 -2.09 3.73 -13.96
N GLY A 296 -0.98 3.98 -14.65
CA GLY A 296 -0.56 5.30 -15.10
C GLY A 296 -1.32 5.82 -16.33
N GLY A 297 -0.91 7.01 -16.82
CA GLY A 297 -1.45 7.65 -18.02
C GLY A 297 -2.59 8.63 -17.73
N TRP A 298 -2.62 9.21 -16.52
CA TRP A 298 -3.61 10.20 -16.10
C TRP A 298 -3.11 11.64 -16.19
N ASP A 299 -1.89 11.86 -16.68
CA ASP A 299 -1.32 13.20 -16.90
C ASP A 299 -1.90 13.86 -18.15
N MET A 300 -3.17 14.27 -18.07
CA MET A 300 -4.01 14.65 -19.22
C MET A 300 -4.03 16.16 -19.45
N HIS A 301 -2.87 16.74 -19.81
CA HIS A 301 -2.73 18.16 -20.14
C HIS A 301 -3.41 18.58 -21.45
N GLY A 302 -3.85 17.65 -22.29
CA GLY A 302 -4.53 17.93 -23.54
C GLY A 302 -5.54 16.87 -23.90
N LYS A 303 -6.56 17.23 -24.71
CA LYS A 303 -7.56 16.31 -25.30
C LYS A 303 -8.17 15.34 -24.26
N ILE A 304 -8.49 15.86 -23.08
CA ILE A 304 -8.89 15.04 -21.91
C ILE A 304 -10.08 14.13 -22.20
N LYS A 305 -11.06 14.57 -23.01
CA LYS A 305 -12.21 13.74 -23.38
C LYS A 305 -11.78 12.46 -24.11
N ALA A 306 -10.88 12.58 -25.10
CA ALA A 306 -10.37 11.43 -25.83
C ALA A 306 -9.50 10.52 -24.93
N ALA A 307 -8.68 11.11 -24.07
CA ALA A 307 -7.86 10.37 -23.11
C ALA A 307 -8.72 9.58 -22.11
N MET A 308 -9.76 10.19 -21.55
CA MET A 308 -10.74 9.54 -20.69
C MET A 308 -11.46 8.38 -21.39
N THR A 309 -11.98 8.61 -22.62
CA THR A 309 -12.66 7.55 -23.39
C THR A 309 -11.75 6.33 -23.61
N LYS A 310 -10.45 6.54 -23.78
CA LYS A 310 -9.48 5.45 -23.95
C LYS A 310 -9.11 4.76 -22.63
N ARG A 311 -8.97 5.53 -21.54
CA ARG A 311 -8.37 5.05 -20.28
C ARG A 311 -9.39 4.51 -19.30
N SER A 312 -10.53 5.19 -19.15
CA SER A 312 -11.54 4.87 -18.14
C SER A 312 -12.17 3.48 -18.26
N PRO A 313 -12.42 2.90 -19.45
CA PRO A 313 -13.13 1.63 -19.54
C PRO A 313 -12.43 0.47 -18.82
N GLN A 314 -11.10 0.44 -18.78
CA GLN A 314 -10.38 -0.59 -18.04
C GLN A 314 -10.46 -0.35 -16.52
N LEU A 315 -10.43 0.91 -16.09
CA LEU A 315 -10.60 1.26 -14.67
C LEU A 315 -12.02 0.93 -14.22
N ASP A 316 -13.02 1.39 -14.94
CA ASP A 316 -14.44 1.16 -14.68
C ASP A 316 -14.76 -0.34 -14.56
N HIS A 317 -14.33 -1.13 -15.55
CA HIS A 317 -14.58 -2.56 -15.57
C HIS A 317 -13.84 -3.30 -14.48
N GLY A 318 -12.54 -3.07 -14.33
CA GLY A 318 -11.72 -3.80 -13.37
C GLY A 318 -12.09 -3.52 -11.92
N VAL A 319 -12.39 -2.26 -11.58
CA VAL A 319 -12.81 -1.87 -10.24
C VAL A 319 -14.19 -2.46 -9.92
N ALA A 320 -15.17 -2.34 -10.83
CA ALA A 320 -16.49 -2.93 -10.61
C ALA A 320 -16.40 -4.45 -10.41
N ALA A 321 -15.60 -5.15 -11.23
CA ALA A 321 -15.39 -6.59 -11.08
C ALA A 321 -14.77 -6.96 -9.73
N LEU A 322 -13.79 -6.18 -9.24
CA LEU A 322 -13.18 -6.41 -7.94
C LEU A 322 -14.18 -6.18 -6.79
N VAL A 323 -14.93 -5.09 -6.83
CA VAL A 323 -15.92 -4.75 -5.80
C VAL A 323 -17.01 -5.82 -5.72
N GLU A 324 -17.53 -6.28 -6.85
CA GLU A 324 -18.50 -7.38 -6.90
C GLU A 324 -17.92 -8.71 -6.38
N ASP A 325 -16.68 -9.04 -6.76
CA ASP A 325 -16.01 -10.27 -6.35
C ASP A 325 -15.74 -10.28 -4.84
N MET A 326 -15.32 -9.14 -4.29
CA MET A 326 -15.16 -8.97 -2.84
C MET A 326 -16.47 -9.23 -2.09
N GLN A 327 -17.59 -8.68 -2.57
CA GLN A 327 -18.91 -8.90 -1.97
C GLN A 327 -19.35 -10.38 -2.08
N GLN A 328 -19.22 -10.97 -3.26
CA GLN A 328 -19.62 -12.37 -3.49
C GLN A 328 -18.83 -13.37 -2.63
N ARG A 329 -17.59 -13.01 -2.25
CA ARG A 329 -16.70 -13.86 -1.43
C ARG A 329 -16.75 -13.50 0.06
N GLY A 330 -17.47 -12.46 0.46
CA GLY A 330 -17.47 -11.97 1.84
C GLY A 330 -16.15 -11.35 2.28
N LEU A 331 -15.39 -10.80 1.33
CA LEU A 331 -14.07 -10.18 1.56
C LEU A 331 -14.15 -8.67 1.82
N GLU A 332 -15.34 -8.07 1.73
CA GLU A 332 -15.55 -6.62 1.89
C GLU A 332 -15.16 -6.10 3.28
N LYS A 333 -15.14 -6.98 4.28
CA LYS A 333 -14.68 -6.61 5.64
C LYS A 333 -13.16 -6.74 5.81
N ASN A 334 -12.52 -7.55 4.96
CA ASN A 334 -11.13 -7.93 5.09
C ASN A 334 -10.21 -7.22 4.10
N ILE A 335 -10.73 -6.74 2.96
CA ILE A 335 -9.95 -6.06 1.94
C ILE A 335 -10.48 -4.64 1.75
N LEU A 336 -9.62 -3.65 1.94
CA LEU A 336 -9.86 -2.25 1.58
C LEU A 336 -9.25 -1.97 0.21
N LEU A 337 -10.07 -1.54 -0.75
CA LEU A 337 -9.61 -0.90 -1.98
C LEU A 337 -9.53 0.60 -1.77
N VAL A 338 -8.37 1.20 -2.06
CA VAL A 338 -8.15 2.65 -2.14
C VAL A 338 -7.83 3.02 -3.58
N ILE A 339 -8.52 4.00 -4.14
CA ILE A 339 -8.29 4.52 -5.50
C ILE A 339 -7.92 5.99 -5.38
N SER A 340 -6.67 6.34 -5.69
CA SER A 340 -6.18 7.73 -5.65
C SER A 340 -5.04 7.95 -6.65
N GLY A 341 -4.61 9.17 -6.77
CA GLY A 341 -3.37 9.56 -7.44
C GLY A 341 -2.68 10.65 -6.64
N GLU A 342 -1.63 11.22 -7.20
CA GLU A 342 -0.79 12.21 -6.53
C GLU A 342 -1.44 13.58 -6.35
N PHE A 343 -2.40 13.96 -7.19
CA PHE A 343 -3.21 15.19 -7.13
C PHE A 343 -4.40 15.08 -8.10
N GLY A 344 -5.29 16.05 -8.09
CA GLY A 344 -6.35 16.21 -9.07
C GLY A 344 -5.93 17.09 -10.27
N ARG A 345 -6.92 17.63 -10.99
CA ARG A 345 -6.66 18.46 -12.17
C ARG A 345 -7.37 19.81 -12.08
N THR A 346 -6.82 20.85 -12.75
CA THR A 346 -7.42 22.18 -12.73
C THR A 346 -8.90 22.13 -13.06
N PRO A 347 -9.73 22.86 -12.30
CA PRO A 347 -11.19 22.85 -12.51
C PRO A 347 -11.57 23.38 -13.89
N LYS A 348 -10.85 24.37 -14.39
CA LYS A 348 -11.06 24.93 -15.72
C LYS A 348 -10.27 24.18 -16.78
N VAL A 349 -10.91 23.81 -17.87
CA VAL A 349 -10.27 23.23 -19.06
C VAL A 349 -9.32 24.25 -19.69
N ASN A 350 -8.07 23.82 -19.95
CA ASN A 350 -7.04 24.66 -20.56
C ASN A 350 -7.20 24.82 -22.12
N GLY A 351 -6.34 25.64 -22.73
CA GLY A 351 -6.36 25.86 -24.18
C GLY A 351 -6.06 24.64 -25.06
N GLY A 352 -5.46 23.58 -24.48
CA GLY A 352 -5.22 22.28 -25.11
C GLY A 352 -6.39 21.30 -24.97
N ALA A 353 -7.53 21.75 -24.47
CA ALA A 353 -8.68 20.92 -24.11
C ALA A 353 -8.30 19.81 -23.10
N GLY A 354 -7.39 20.11 -22.17
CA GLY A 354 -6.95 19.29 -21.07
C GLY A 354 -7.10 20.02 -19.75
N ARG A 355 -6.49 19.46 -18.71
CA ARG A 355 -6.44 20.06 -17.37
C ARG A 355 -5.02 19.91 -16.80
N ASP A 356 -4.53 20.94 -16.11
CA ASP A 356 -3.20 20.95 -15.52
C ASP A 356 -3.23 20.42 -14.08
N HIS A 357 -2.08 20.39 -13.39
CA HIS A 357 -1.97 19.85 -12.04
C HIS A 357 -2.73 20.70 -11.00
N TRP A 358 -3.45 20.05 -10.09
CA TRP A 358 -4.25 20.72 -9.07
C TRP A 358 -4.40 19.88 -7.81
N ALA A 359 -3.63 20.19 -6.76
CA ALA A 359 -3.70 19.49 -5.49
C ALA A 359 -4.83 19.97 -4.54
N PRO A 360 -5.31 21.24 -4.61
CA PRO A 360 -6.38 21.72 -3.73
C PRO A 360 -7.71 20.96 -3.80
N LEU A 361 -7.88 20.08 -4.80
CA LEU A 361 -8.94 19.07 -4.84
C LEU A 361 -8.46 17.88 -5.67
N SER A 362 -8.55 16.68 -5.11
CA SER A 362 -7.95 15.47 -5.68
C SER A 362 -8.95 14.31 -5.73
N THR A 363 -8.59 13.27 -6.46
CA THR A 363 -9.43 12.08 -6.64
C THR A 363 -9.19 11.08 -5.52
N LEU A 364 -10.26 10.64 -4.84
CA LEU A 364 -10.21 9.58 -3.84
C LEU A 364 -11.53 8.81 -3.82
N ALA A 365 -11.44 7.48 -3.88
CA ALA A 365 -12.55 6.58 -3.60
C ALA A 365 -12.08 5.36 -2.82
N LEU A 366 -12.97 4.78 -2.03
CA LEU A 366 -12.72 3.61 -1.20
C LEU A 366 -13.82 2.56 -1.38
N ALA A 367 -13.47 1.28 -1.18
CA ALA A 367 -14.43 0.19 -1.11
C ALA A 367 -13.97 -0.89 -0.13
N GLY A 368 -14.86 -1.40 0.70
CA GLY A 368 -14.57 -2.48 1.65
C GLY A 368 -13.79 -2.05 2.91
N GLY A 369 -12.94 -2.94 3.44
CA GLY A 369 -12.17 -2.71 4.66
C GLY A 369 -12.99 -2.70 5.95
N GLY A 370 -14.25 -3.12 5.89
CA GLY A 370 -15.18 -3.00 7.02
C GLY A 370 -15.65 -1.57 7.30
N LEU A 371 -15.36 -0.63 6.39
CA LEU A 371 -15.78 0.76 6.47
C LEU A 371 -17.22 0.93 5.97
N GLN A 372 -17.86 2.05 6.37
CA GLN A 372 -19.21 2.39 5.91
C GLN A 372 -19.16 2.90 4.46
N MET A 373 -19.78 2.15 3.56
CA MET A 373 -19.81 2.43 2.11
C MET A 373 -21.20 2.97 1.69
N GLY A 374 -21.33 3.28 0.40
CA GLY A 374 -22.60 3.73 -0.20
C GLY A 374 -22.88 5.22 0.00
N GLN A 375 -21.82 6.06 0.04
CA GLN A 375 -21.96 7.48 0.30
C GLN A 375 -20.93 8.35 -0.41
N THR A 376 -21.15 9.64 -0.38
CA THR A 376 -20.13 10.65 -0.69
C THR A 376 -19.67 11.32 0.60
N VAL A 377 -18.36 11.46 0.79
CA VAL A 377 -17.75 12.16 1.93
C VAL A 377 -17.30 13.54 1.48
N GLY A 378 -17.80 14.55 2.18
CA GLY A 378 -17.54 15.94 1.85
C GLY A 378 -18.17 16.41 0.53
N GLU A 379 -17.95 17.68 0.21
CA GLU A 379 -18.50 18.35 -0.97
C GLU A 379 -17.46 19.30 -1.56
N SER A 380 -17.36 19.34 -2.89
CA SER A 380 -16.57 20.36 -3.60
C SER A 380 -17.35 21.68 -3.76
N ALA A 381 -16.63 22.78 -3.89
CA ALA A 381 -17.20 24.07 -4.22
C ALA A 381 -17.88 24.06 -5.62
N ALA A 382 -18.66 25.09 -5.91
CA ALA A 382 -19.46 25.17 -7.13
C ALA A 382 -18.65 25.07 -8.44
N LYS A 383 -17.36 25.43 -8.39
CA LYS A 383 -16.43 25.35 -9.53
C LYS A 383 -15.49 24.15 -9.45
N VAL A 384 -15.69 23.23 -8.52
CA VAL A 384 -14.83 22.05 -8.28
C VAL A 384 -13.34 22.39 -8.11
N ASP A 385 -13.05 23.55 -7.55
CA ASP A 385 -11.70 24.09 -7.38
C ASP A 385 -11.12 23.79 -6.00
N VAL A 386 -11.94 23.81 -4.96
CA VAL A 386 -11.55 23.55 -3.57
C VAL A 386 -12.66 22.77 -2.86
N PRO A 387 -12.38 22.14 -1.71
CA PRO A 387 -13.43 21.62 -0.86
C PRO A 387 -14.38 22.74 -0.36
N LYS A 388 -15.66 22.46 -0.30
CA LYS A 388 -16.67 23.30 0.36
C LYS A 388 -16.82 22.92 1.83
N THR A 389 -16.69 21.63 2.13
CA THR A 389 -16.68 21.08 3.47
C THR A 389 -15.25 21.00 4.01
N THR A 390 -15.07 20.53 5.25
CA THR A 390 -13.75 20.27 5.82
C THR A 390 -12.91 19.41 4.88
N PRO A 391 -11.69 19.83 4.50
CA PRO A 391 -10.83 19.02 3.66
C PRO A 391 -10.46 17.71 4.34
N ILE A 392 -10.52 16.61 3.58
CA ILE A 392 -9.87 15.35 3.94
C ILE A 392 -8.44 15.40 3.40
N THR A 393 -7.47 15.15 4.26
CA THR A 393 -6.04 15.26 3.95
C THR A 393 -5.37 13.90 3.70
N PRO A 394 -4.16 13.85 3.13
CA PRO A 394 -3.38 12.63 3.08
C PRO A 394 -3.14 11.98 4.45
N GLN A 395 -3.02 12.76 5.52
CA GLN A 395 -2.87 12.27 6.88
C GLN A 395 -4.14 11.57 7.36
N ASP A 396 -5.32 12.09 7.03
CA ASP A 396 -6.61 11.47 7.38
C ASP A 396 -6.81 10.16 6.61
N LEU A 397 -6.42 10.13 5.33
CA LEU A 397 -6.41 8.91 4.54
C LEU A 397 -5.47 7.86 5.14
N MET A 398 -4.24 8.24 5.53
CA MET A 398 -3.31 7.33 6.20
C MET A 398 -3.88 6.81 7.52
N SER A 399 -4.48 7.68 8.33
CA SER A 399 -5.12 7.30 9.61
C SER A 399 -6.27 6.33 9.38
N THR A 400 -7.07 6.52 8.33
CA THR A 400 -8.13 5.60 7.93
C THR A 400 -7.58 4.23 7.54
N VAL A 401 -6.50 4.20 6.75
CA VAL A 401 -5.83 2.95 6.36
C VAL A 401 -5.19 2.27 7.58
N PHE A 402 -4.59 3.03 8.50
CA PHE A 402 -4.08 2.50 9.78
C PHE A 402 -5.19 1.87 10.61
N HIS A 403 -6.36 2.53 10.70
CA HIS A 403 -7.53 1.99 11.38
C HIS A 403 -7.95 0.62 10.79
N VAL A 404 -8.03 0.52 9.46
CA VAL A 404 -8.37 -0.75 8.78
C VAL A 404 -7.33 -1.82 9.04
N LEU A 405 -6.05 -1.49 8.97
CA LEU A 405 -4.94 -2.43 9.18
C LEU A 405 -4.69 -2.77 10.66
N GLY A 406 -5.39 -2.13 11.60
CA GLY A 406 -5.14 -2.29 13.04
C GLY A 406 -3.72 -1.87 13.43
N LEU A 407 -3.21 -0.78 12.85
CA LEU A 407 -1.95 -0.15 13.23
C LEU A 407 -2.21 0.97 14.24
N ASP A 408 -1.30 1.12 15.22
CA ASP A 408 -1.38 2.23 16.16
C ASP A 408 -1.05 3.55 15.44
N PRO A 409 -1.94 4.55 15.40
CA PRO A 409 -1.66 5.83 14.78
C PRO A 409 -0.52 6.60 15.46
N ARG A 410 -0.20 6.28 16.72
CA ARG A 410 0.92 6.87 17.48
C ARG A 410 2.24 6.15 17.25
N MET A 411 2.30 5.21 16.31
CA MET A 411 3.49 4.45 15.99
C MET A 411 4.65 5.37 15.61
N GLN A 412 5.82 5.09 16.18
CA GLN A 412 7.05 5.80 15.88
C GLN A 412 8.15 4.83 15.45
N PHE A 413 8.97 5.25 14.51
CA PHE A 413 10.23 4.58 14.19
C PHE A 413 11.40 5.55 14.27
N VAL A 414 12.56 5.03 14.63
CA VAL A 414 13.78 5.83 14.72
C VAL A 414 14.32 6.07 13.30
N ASN A 415 14.55 7.34 12.95
CA ASN A 415 15.11 7.71 11.65
C ASN A 415 16.65 7.55 11.64
N GLN A 416 17.31 7.87 10.52
CA GLN A 416 18.76 7.77 10.35
C GLN A 416 19.56 8.67 11.33
N ALA A 417 18.96 9.75 11.83
CA ALA A 417 19.56 10.65 12.81
C ALA A 417 19.36 10.18 14.28
N GLY A 418 18.81 8.98 14.48
CA GLY A 418 18.54 8.43 15.82
C GLY A 418 17.33 9.06 16.52
N ARG A 419 16.47 9.80 15.81
CA ARG A 419 15.29 10.47 16.38
C ARG A 419 14.03 9.65 16.14
N PRO A 420 13.16 9.48 17.14
CA PRO A 420 11.83 8.90 16.95
C PRO A 420 10.98 9.85 16.10
N VAL A 421 10.25 9.28 15.14
CA VAL A 421 9.40 10.00 14.19
C VAL A 421 8.06 9.30 14.12
N TYR A 422 6.99 10.06 14.26
CA TYR A 422 5.63 9.54 14.05
C TYR A 422 5.44 9.13 12.60
N MET A 423 4.68 8.06 12.40
CA MET A 423 4.34 7.57 11.06
C MET A 423 3.14 8.33 10.48
N VAL A 424 2.27 8.84 11.33
CA VAL A 424 1.20 9.79 10.98
C VAL A 424 1.22 10.93 11.99
N GLU A 425 1.20 12.16 11.53
CA GLU A 425 1.03 13.36 12.36
C GLU A 425 -0.31 14.02 12.03
N ASP A 426 -1.05 14.43 13.05
CA ASP A 426 -2.28 15.23 12.98
C ASP A 426 -3.43 14.65 12.15
N GLY A 427 -3.31 13.41 11.63
CA GLY A 427 -4.37 12.74 10.88
C GLY A 427 -5.38 12.06 11.79
N LYS A 428 -6.65 12.06 11.36
CA LYS A 428 -7.74 11.31 11.98
C LYS A 428 -8.39 10.39 10.95
N PRO A 429 -8.87 9.20 11.35
CA PRO A 429 -9.70 8.42 10.44
C PRO A 429 -10.89 9.26 9.95
N ILE A 430 -11.26 9.07 8.68
CA ILE A 430 -12.43 9.74 8.09
C ILE A 430 -13.67 9.28 8.85
N GLU A 431 -14.24 10.18 9.66
CA GLU A 431 -15.29 9.86 10.65
C GLU A 431 -16.53 9.25 10.01
N GLU A 432 -16.89 9.69 8.78
CA GLU A 432 -18.07 9.20 8.08
C GLU A 432 -17.90 7.74 7.59
N LEU A 433 -16.67 7.21 7.60
CA LEU A 433 -16.35 5.86 7.10
C LEU A 433 -16.12 4.83 8.22
N VAL A 434 -15.77 5.25 9.43
CA VAL A 434 -15.37 4.36 10.54
C VAL A 434 -16.48 4.06 11.52
#